data_c83f36ae6998981322855c0595ccce55
#
_entry.id   c83f36ae6998981322855c0595ccce55
#
_cell.length_a   1.000
_cell.length_b   1.000
_cell.length_c   1.000
_cell.angle_alpha   90.00
_cell.angle_beta   90.00
_cell.angle_gamma   90.00
#
_symmetry.space_group_name_H-M   'P 1'
#
loop_
_entity.id
_entity.type
_entity.pdbx_description
1 polymer ?
#
loop_
_entity_poly.entity_id
_entity_poly.type
_entity_poly.pdbx_seq_one_letter_code
_entity_poly.pdbx_strand_id
1 'polypeptide(L)'
;QDAGYPQINCNKSCCKPYHEGKVSKKLISSLGLIDLEANKKWLFDATPDITQQIQNLSKQLETTNVIDGVFLTHAHIGHYTGLMYFGREAMGAKQIPVYVMPKM
;
A
#
# COMPACT_ATOMS: atom_id res chain seq x y z
N GLN A 1 4.35 5.98 -10.06
CA GLN A 1 3.18 5.60 -10.89
C GLN A 1 2.00 5.31 -9.99
N ASP A 2 0.90 6.01 -10.21
CA ASP A 2 -0.29 5.97 -9.35
C ASP A 2 -1.03 4.62 -9.39
N ALA A 3 -0.84 3.81 -10.43
CA ALA A 3 -1.56 2.56 -10.62
C ALA A 3 -0.67 1.33 -10.86
N GLY A 4 0.61 1.44 -10.60
CA GLY A 4 1.57 0.33 -10.64
C GLY A 4 2.33 0.17 -11.95
N TYR A 5 3.26 -0.81 -11.94
CA TYR A 5 4.05 -1.21 -13.09
C TYR A 5 4.07 -2.75 -13.20
N PRO A 6 3.71 -3.32 -14.35
CA PRO A 6 3.29 -2.63 -15.57
C PRO A 6 1.94 -1.96 -15.40
N GLN A 7 1.66 -0.94 -16.20
CA GLN A 7 0.34 -0.34 -16.29
C GLN A 7 -0.62 -1.32 -16.99
N ILE A 8 -1.85 -1.39 -16.51
CA ILE A 8 -2.87 -2.27 -17.09
C ILE A 8 -3.01 -2.04 -18.61
N ASN A 9 -2.99 -3.12 -19.36
CA ASN A 9 -3.12 -3.15 -20.82
C ASN A 9 -2.07 -2.29 -21.57
N CYS A 10 -0.92 -2.01 -20.97
CA CYS A 10 0.13 -1.25 -21.61
C CYS A 10 1.12 -2.15 -22.36
N ASN A 11 1.15 -2.03 -23.69
CA ASN A 11 2.09 -2.75 -24.57
C ASN A 11 3.20 -1.83 -25.14
N LYS A 12 3.35 -0.63 -24.56
CA LYS A 12 4.39 0.35 -24.99
C LYS A 12 5.78 -0.08 -24.52
N SER A 13 6.79 0.58 -25.06
CA SER A 13 8.20 0.34 -24.74
C SER A 13 8.51 0.39 -23.24
N CYS A 14 7.79 1.22 -22.48
CA CYS A 14 7.96 1.30 -21.02
C CYS A 14 7.54 0.02 -20.26
N CYS A 15 6.53 -0.71 -20.73
CA CYS A 15 6.05 -1.94 -20.09
C CYS A 15 6.53 -3.22 -20.78
N LYS A 16 7.05 -3.12 -22.02
CA LYS A 16 7.56 -4.26 -22.77
C LYS A 16 8.59 -5.11 -22.01
N PRO A 17 9.58 -4.55 -21.30
CA PRO A 17 10.55 -5.34 -20.54
C PRO A 17 9.93 -6.26 -19.48
N TYR A 18 8.81 -5.87 -18.87
CA TYR A 18 8.07 -6.72 -17.95
C TYR A 18 7.43 -7.92 -18.68
N HIS A 19 6.75 -7.66 -19.79
CA HIS A 19 6.10 -8.71 -20.59
C HIS A 19 7.11 -9.71 -21.19
N GLU A 20 8.33 -9.28 -21.41
CA GLU A 20 9.44 -10.12 -21.88
C GLU A 20 10.19 -10.82 -20.72
N GLY A 21 9.72 -10.67 -19.48
CA GLY A 21 10.35 -11.30 -18.31
C GLY A 21 11.71 -10.70 -17.89
N LYS A 22 12.07 -9.53 -18.42
CA LYS A 22 13.36 -8.86 -18.14
C LYS A 22 13.38 -8.09 -16.84
N VAL A 23 12.22 -7.65 -16.37
CA VAL A 23 12.05 -6.90 -15.11
C VAL A 23 10.84 -7.40 -14.35
N SER A 24 10.89 -7.29 -13.03
CA SER A 24 9.77 -7.67 -12.14
C SER A 24 8.73 -6.58 -12.05
N LYS A 25 7.50 -6.96 -11.65
CA LYS A 25 6.46 -6.02 -11.21
C LYS A 25 7.01 -5.11 -10.11
N LYS A 26 6.67 -3.82 -10.21
CA LYS A 26 6.95 -2.85 -9.14
C LYS A 26 5.65 -2.52 -8.42
N LEU A 27 5.71 -2.53 -7.09
CA LEU A 27 4.58 -2.14 -6.27
C LEU A 27 4.28 -0.65 -6.45
N ILE A 28 3.02 -0.30 -6.24
CA ILE A 28 2.58 1.10 -6.24
C ILE A 28 3.23 1.82 -5.05
N SER A 29 3.56 3.11 -5.24
CA SER A 29 4.25 3.89 -4.23
C SER A 29 3.47 3.97 -2.92
N SER A 30 4.10 3.55 -1.85
CA SER A 30 3.62 3.65 -0.48
C SER A 30 4.84 3.74 0.43
N LEU A 31 4.71 4.41 1.55
CA LEU A 31 5.77 4.53 2.56
C LEU A 31 5.31 3.90 3.86
N GLY A 32 6.09 2.97 4.39
CA GLY A 32 5.93 2.46 5.74
C GLY A 32 6.76 3.27 6.74
N LEU A 33 6.13 3.71 7.81
CA LEU A 33 6.80 4.35 8.94
C LEU A 33 6.78 3.41 10.14
N ILE A 34 7.96 3.21 10.74
CA ILE A 34 8.13 2.40 11.94
C ILE A 34 8.69 3.29 13.05
N ASP A 35 7.99 3.33 14.18
CA ASP A 35 8.47 3.93 15.42
C ASP A 35 8.94 2.80 16.35
N LEU A 36 10.25 2.70 16.51
CA LEU A 36 10.87 1.64 17.30
C LEU A 36 10.68 1.88 18.82
N GLU A 37 10.54 3.12 19.26
CA GLU A 37 10.33 3.44 20.67
C GLU A 37 8.89 3.15 21.09
N ALA A 38 7.90 3.60 20.29
CA ALA A 38 6.49 3.36 20.54
C ALA A 38 6.05 1.96 20.11
N ASN A 39 6.87 1.22 19.35
CA ASN A 39 6.55 -0.08 18.78
C ASN A 39 5.29 -0.04 17.90
N LYS A 40 5.25 0.93 16.99
CA LYS A 40 4.10 1.22 16.12
C LYS A 40 4.48 1.31 14.65
N LYS A 41 3.49 1.07 13.79
CA LYS A 41 3.65 1.08 12.33
C LYS A 41 2.52 1.83 11.66
N TRP A 42 2.86 2.67 10.67
CA TRP A 42 1.89 3.39 9.83
C TRP A 42 2.22 3.22 8.35
N LEU A 43 1.19 3.37 7.51
CA LEU A 43 1.35 3.48 6.06
C LEU A 43 0.95 4.88 5.58
N PHE A 44 1.72 5.40 4.64
CA PHE A 44 1.30 6.50 3.78
C PHE A 44 0.84 5.92 2.46
N ASP A 45 -0.44 6.12 2.18
CA ASP A 45 -1.23 5.56 1.10
C ASP A 45 -1.54 4.05 1.22
N ALA A 46 -2.82 3.76 1.03
CA ALA A 46 -3.35 2.40 0.95
C ALA A 46 -3.54 2.02 -0.52
N THR A 47 -2.52 1.40 -1.09
CA THR A 47 -2.49 1.07 -2.52
C THR A 47 -3.18 -0.27 -2.83
N PRO A 48 -3.49 -0.58 -4.11
CA PRO A 48 -3.90 -1.92 -4.51
C PRO A 48 -2.92 -3.05 -4.17
N ASP A 49 -1.65 -2.73 -3.93
CA ASP A 49 -0.62 -3.70 -3.50
C ASP A 49 -0.46 -3.78 -1.97
N ILE A 50 -1.44 -3.27 -1.21
CA ILE A 50 -1.36 -3.13 0.26
C ILE A 50 -1.06 -4.44 0.98
N THR A 51 -1.56 -5.55 0.48
CA THR A 51 -1.34 -6.87 1.09
C THR A 51 0.15 -7.20 1.14
N GLN A 52 0.87 -7.00 0.06
CA GLN A 52 2.31 -7.21 -0.01
C GLN A 52 3.07 -6.15 0.79
N GLN A 53 2.61 -4.90 0.76
CA GLN A 53 3.24 -3.80 1.48
C GLN A 53 3.15 -3.97 2.99
N ILE A 54 1.98 -4.36 3.51
CA ILE A 54 1.81 -4.70 4.92
C ILE A 54 2.69 -5.89 5.32
N GLN A 55 2.75 -6.92 4.50
CA GLN A 55 3.61 -8.07 4.77
C GLN A 55 5.09 -7.67 4.84
N ASN A 56 5.55 -6.82 3.92
CA ASN A 56 6.92 -6.30 3.94
C ASN A 56 7.20 -5.47 5.20
N LEU A 57 6.24 -4.63 5.61
CA LEU A 57 6.36 -3.81 6.82
C LEU A 57 6.40 -4.70 8.08
N SER A 58 5.58 -5.74 8.14
CA SER A 58 5.52 -6.68 9.28
C SER A 58 6.81 -7.48 9.45
N LYS A 59 7.55 -7.73 8.37
CA LYS A 59 8.88 -8.37 8.45
C LYS A 59 9.94 -7.47 9.10
N GLN A 60 9.75 -6.14 9.05
CA GLN A 60 10.69 -5.19 9.65
C GLN A 60 10.46 -5.01 11.15
N LEU A 61 9.21 -5.06 11.58
CA LEU A 61 8.83 -4.96 12.98
C LEU A 61 7.56 -5.77 13.23
N GLU A 62 7.65 -6.80 14.04
CA GLU A 62 6.51 -7.58 14.49
C GLU A 62 5.88 -6.94 15.72
N THR A 63 4.59 -6.62 15.65
CA THR A 63 3.82 -5.96 16.70
C THR A 63 2.45 -6.61 16.85
N THR A 64 1.76 -6.34 17.98
CA THR A 64 0.39 -6.84 18.22
C THR A 64 -0.58 -6.36 17.14
N ASN A 65 -0.51 -5.07 16.78
CA ASN A 65 -1.29 -4.53 15.67
C ASN A 65 -0.52 -4.73 14.36
N VAL A 66 -1.20 -5.19 13.34
CA VAL A 66 -0.62 -5.31 11.99
C VAL A 66 -0.19 -3.93 11.49
N ILE A 67 -1.03 -2.92 11.76
CA ILE A 67 -0.78 -1.50 11.44
C ILE A 67 -1.55 -0.63 12.45
N ASP A 68 -0.99 0.51 12.82
CA ASP A 68 -1.58 1.43 13.79
C ASP A 68 -2.32 2.59 13.12
N GLY A 69 -2.20 2.77 11.83
CA GLY A 69 -2.94 3.78 11.08
C GLY A 69 -2.45 3.96 9.64
N VAL A 70 -3.25 4.66 8.87
CA VAL A 70 -2.97 4.99 7.47
C VAL A 70 -3.14 6.49 7.26
N PHE A 71 -2.20 7.12 6.59
CA PHE A 71 -2.27 8.49 6.10
C PHE A 71 -2.51 8.46 4.60
N LEU A 72 -3.59 9.08 4.12
CA LEU A 72 -3.84 9.21 2.69
C LEU A 72 -3.35 10.58 2.20
N THR A 73 -2.53 10.56 1.15
CA THR A 73 -1.95 11.79 0.61
C THR A 73 -2.90 12.48 -0.35
N HIS A 74 -3.59 11.73 -1.21
CA HIS A 74 -4.51 12.26 -2.21
C HIS A 74 -5.46 11.18 -2.75
N ALA A 75 -6.53 11.61 -3.44
CA ALA A 75 -7.63 10.76 -3.88
C ALA A 75 -7.43 10.16 -5.29
N HIS A 76 -6.23 9.79 -5.69
CA HIS A 76 -6.01 8.95 -6.86
C HIS A 76 -6.19 7.47 -6.51
N ILE A 77 -6.74 6.71 -7.47
CA ILE A 77 -7.16 5.31 -7.28
C ILE A 77 -6.05 4.41 -6.71
N GLY A 78 -4.81 4.65 -7.07
CA GLY A 78 -3.66 3.90 -6.59
C GLY A 78 -3.26 4.20 -5.14
N HIS A 79 -3.90 5.15 -4.46
CA HIS A 79 -3.47 5.63 -3.14
C HIS A 79 -4.48 5.41 -2.02
N TYR A 80 -5.74 5.04 -2.33
CA TYR A 80 -6.76 4.79 -1.29
C TYR A 80 -7.54 3.49 -1.47
N THR A 81 -7.54 2.88 -2.67
CA THR A 81 -8.38 1.69 -2.93
C THR A 81 -7.97 0.46 -2.11
N GLY A 82 -6.75 0.41 -1.63
CA GLY A 82 -6.30 -0.65 -0.72
C GLY A 82 -7.03 -0.67 0.63
N LEU A 83 -7.71 0.42 1.02
CA LEU A 83 -8.51 0.45 2.25
C LEU A 83 -9.58 -0.64 2.29
N MET A 84 -10.08 -1.08 1.12
CA MET A 84 -11.05 -2.16 1.04
C MET A 84 -10.55 -3.47 1.68
N TYR A 85 -9.24 -3.71 1.69
CA TYR A 85 -8.63 -4.91 2.29
C TYR A 85 -8.63 -4.90 3.81
N PHE A 86 -8.98 -3.80 4.46
CA PHE A 86 -9.21 -3.77 5.91
C PHE A 86 -10.58 -4.34 6.29
N GLY A 87 -11.48 -4.48 5.33
CA GLY A 87 -12.82 -4.99 5.53
C GLY A 87 -12.88 -6.42 6.02
N ARG A 88 -14.09 -6.82 6.43
CA ARG A 88 -14.37 -8.11 7.09
C ARG A 88 -13.93 -9.33 6.29
N GLU A 89 -14.05 -9.28 4.96
CA GLU A 89 -13.77 -10.41 4.08
C GLU A 89 -12.28 -10.59 3.75
N ALA A 90 -11.45 -9.63 4.15
CA ALA A 90 -10.00 -9.67 3.97
C ALA A 90 -9.31 -9.69 5.33
N MET A 91 -8.86 -8.55 5.83
CA MET A 91 -8.12 -8.46 7.09
C MET A 91 -9.01 -8.54 8.33
N GLY A 92 -10.29 -8.16 8.22
CA GLY A 92 -11.20 -8.08 9.35
C GLY A 92 -10.73 -7.10 10.42
N ALA A 93 -10.09 -6.03 10.00
CA ALA A 93 -9.53 -5.04 10.91
C ALA A 93 -10.61 -4.33 11.71
N LYS A 94 -10.29 -3.97 12.95
CA LYS A 94 -11.16 -3.19 13.82
C LYS A 94 -10.52 -1.83 14.09
N GLN A 95 -11.23 -0.77 13.70
CA GLN A 95 -10.91 0.61 14.08
C GLN A 95 -9.48 1.05 13.75
N ILE A 96 -8.97 0.71 12.55
CA ILE A 96 -7.72 1.30 12.06
C ILE A 96 -7.95 2.78 11.75
N PRO A 97 -7.22 3.70 12.41
CA PRO A 97 -7.32 5.13 12.10
C PRO A 97 -6.90 5.41 10.66
N VAL A 98 -7.71 6.20 9.96
CA VAL A 98 -7.37 6.71 8.63
C VAL A 98 -7.34 8.23 8.69
N TYR A 99 -6.19 8.80 8.41
CA TYR A 99 -5.94 10.24 8.44
C TYR A 99 -5.96 10.78 7.03
N VAL A 100 -6.80 11.78 6.79
CA VAL A 100 -6.98 12.40 5.48
C VAL A 100 -7.02 13.92 5.60
N MET A 101 -6.73 14.61 4.50
CA MET A 101 -6.87 16.05 4.44
C MET A 101 -8.36 16.47 4.41
N PRO A 102 -8.75 17.64 4.96
CA PRO A 102 -10.16 18.02 5.10
C PRO A 102 -10.97 18.04 3.80
N LYS A 103 -10.34 18.17 2.67
CA LYS A 103 -11.00 18.18 1.36
C LYS A 103 -11.09 16.80 0.70
N MET A 104 -10.57 15.80 1.33
CA MET A 104 -10.59 14.41 0.85
C MET A 104 -11.76 13.63 1.49
#